data_199130e243f6f94e96faffc08baccd15
#
_entry.id   199130e243f6f94e96faffc08baccd15
#
_cell.length_a   1.000
_cell.length_b   1.000
_cell.length_c   1.000
_cell.angle_alpha   90.00
_cell.angle_beta   90.00
_cell.angle_gamma   90.00
#
_symmetry.space_group_name_H-M   'P 1'
#
loop_
_entity.id
_entity.type
_entity.pdbx_description
1 polymer ?
#
loop_
_entity_poly.entity_id
_entity_poly.type
_entity_poly.pdbx_seq_one_letter_code
_entity_poly.pdbx_strand_id
1 'polypeptide(L)'
;MPGAFTVLSACYGLFLLVVAWVFDLLAQQTANRTMSNQSGTFRYLEDHDAWRCPEDHWLWPSSFDPENRVMRYRANPTVCNTCPVKQQCTVSHHGREVTRQLDPWPHSDSGRFHRGIALAVAAMGYLLPLASLISYHSPSEVALTLATVLIITGFGVYPLARHLWNTPSNAPQLVVPEMDNREAELAAQVDRYGSKYGKSTRYRSVRQELEGEI
;
A
#
# COMPACT_ATOMS: atom_id res chain seq x y z
N MET A 1 -15.12 15.85 -44.31
CA MET A 1 -14.43 14.76 -43.61
C MET A 1 -13.41 15.38 -42.67
N PRO A 2 -13.21 14.89 -41.43
CA PRO A 2 -12.18 15.45 -40.55
C PRO A 2 -10.79 15.24 -41.13
N GLY A 3 -9.91 16.21 -40.92
CA GLY A 3 -8.54 16.15 -41.40
C GLY A 3 -7.74 15.06 -40.68
N ALA A 4 -6.67 14.56 -41.31
CA ALA A 4 -5.84 13.49 -40.79
C ALA A 4 -5.23 13.85 -39.40
N PHE A 5 -4.86 15.10 -39.21
CA PHE A 5 -4.32 15.58 -37.91
C PHE A 5 -5.37 15.49 -36.79
N THR A 6 -6.61 15.88 -37.00
CA THR A 6 -7.71 15.81 -36.03
C THR A 6 -8.00 14.36 -35.65
N VAL A 7 -7.99 13.44 -36.62
CA VAL A 7 -8.16 12.00 -36.34
C VAL A 7 -7.01 11.45 -35.52
N LEU A 8 -5.75 11.77 -35.87
CA LEU A 8 -4.59 11.33 -35.12
C LEU A 8 -4.58 11.89 -33.68
N SER A 9 -4.96 13.16 -33.49
CA SER A 9 -5.07 13.78 -32.15
C SER A 9 -6.14 13.11 -31.29
N ALA A 10 -7.29 12.75 -31.88
CA ALA A 10 -8.33 12.00 -31.19
C ALA A 10 -7.84 10.59 -30.79
N CYS A 11 -7.22 9.86 -31.71
CA CYS A 11 -6.63 8.55 -31.43
C CYS A 11 -5.58 8.62 -30.33
N TYR A 12 -4.71 9.63 -30.33
CA TYR A 12 -3.73 9.87 -29.27
C TYR A 12 -4.40 10.10 -27.90
N GLY A 13 -5.41 10.97 -27.83
CA GLY A 13 -6.13 11.23 -26.57
C GLY A 13 -6.80 9.99 -26.00
N LEU A 14 -7.46 9.20 -26.85
CA LEU A 14 -8.07 7.92 -26.47
C LEU A 14 -7.04 6.87 -26.07
N PHE A 15 -5.90 6.83 -26.75
CA PHE A 15 -4.78 5.94 -26.38
C PHE A 15 -4.28 6.26 -24.98
N LEU A 16 -4.04 7.54 -24.65
CA LEU A 16 -3.61 7.93 -23.30
C LEU A 16 -4.66 7.63 -22.23
N LEU A 17 -5.95 7.71 -22.56
CA LEU A 17 -7.02 7.27 -21.67
C LEU A 17 -6.91 5.78 -21.35
N VAL A 18 -6.67 4.93 -22.35
CA VAL A 18 -6.45 3.49 -22.15
C VAL A 18 -5.21 3.24 -21.30
N VAL A 19 -4.09 3.93 -21.57
CA VAL A 19 -2.86 3.83 -20.79
C VAL A 19 -3.11 4.21 -19.33
N ALA A 20 -3.85 5.28 -19.05
CA ALA A 20 -4.19 5.69 -17.69
C ALA A 20 -4.96 4.61 -16.92
N TRP A 21 -5.93 3.96 -17.55
CA TRP A 21 -6.69 2.85 -16.95
C TRP A 21 -5.84 1.60 -16.73
N VAL A 22 -5.05 1.22 -17.72
CA VAL A 22 -4.13 0.07 -17.60
C VAL A 22 -3.15 0.31 -16.45
N PHE A 23 -2.63 1.52 -16.33
CA PHE A 23 -1.72 1.89 -15.24
C PHE A 23 -2.40 1.77 -13.87
N ASP A 24 -3.62 2.30 -13.70
CA ASP A 24 -4.38 2.19 -12.43
C ASP A 24 -4.67 0.72 -12.07
N LEU A 25 -5.07 -0.10 -13.03
CA LEU A 25 -5.34 -1.53 -12.83
C LEU A 25 -4.08 -2.32 -12.46
N LEU A 26 -2.95 -2.07 -13.13
CA LEU A 26 -1.69 -2.73 -12.82
C LEU A 26 -1.18 -2.35 -11.43
N ALA A 27 -1.31 -1.07 -11.06
CA ALA A 27 -0.94 -0.59 -9.74
C ALA A 27 -1.79 -1.26 -8.64
N GLN A 28 -3.10 -1.39 -8.86
CA GLN A 28 -4.01 -2.10 -7.96
C GLN A 28 -3.63 -3.58 -7.80
N GLN A 29 -3.36 -4.26 -8.91
CA GLN A 29 -2.95 -5.68 -8.87
C GLN A 29 -1.64 -5.87 -8.12
N THR A 30 -0.67 -4.98 -8.35
CA THR A 30 0.64 -5.02 -7.67
C THR A 30 0.48 -4.77 -6.18
N ALA A 31 -0.29 -3.78 -5.76
CA ALA A 31 -0.58 -3.51 -4.36
C ALA A 31 -1.23 -4.72 -3.66
N ASN A 32 -2.25 -5.31 -4.27
CA ASN A 32 -2.93 -6.48 -3.73
C ASN A 32 -2.00 -7.71 -3.61
N ARG A 33 -1.14 -7.95 -4.61
CA ARG A 33 -0.14 -9.03 -4.57
C ARG A 33 0.89 -8.80 -3.47
N THR A 34 1.35 -7.58 -3.30
CA THR A 34 2.32 -7.23 -2.24
C THR A 34 1.72 -7.47 -0.86
N MET A 35 0.48 -7.06 -0.63
CA MET A 35 -0.23 -7.34 0.63
C MET A 35 -0.41 -8.84 0.88
N SER A 36 -0.82 -9.59 -0.13
CA SER A 36 -0.95 -11.05 -0.03
C SER A 36 0.38 -11.74 0.26
N ASN A 37 1.47 -11.31 -0.37
CA ASN A 37 2.80 -11.87 -0.13
C ASN A 37 3.36 -11.53 1.26
N GLN A 38 3.06 -10.33 1.78
CA GLN A 38 3.49 -9.93 3.13
C GLN A 38 2.75 -10.69 4.23
N SER A 39 1.47 -10.97 4.04
CA SER A 39 0.69 -11.77 4.98
C SER A 39 1.05 -13.26 4.94
N GLY A 40 1.47 -13.79 3.78
CA GLY A 40 1.87 -15.18 3.61
C GLY A 40 0.79 -16.17 4.08
N THR A 41 1.15 -17.05 4.99
CA THR A 41 0.25 -18.05 5.59
C THR A 41 -0.54 -17.55 6.80
N PHE A 42 -0.37 -16.26 7.16
CA PHE A 42 -1.07 -15.64 8.28
C PHE A 42 -2.51 -15.30 7.88
N ARG A 43 -3.46 -15.56 8.78
CA ARG A 43 -4.88 -15.31 8.57
C ARG A 43 -5.36 -14.16 9.44
N TYR A 44 -5.94 -13.13 8.80
CA TYR A 44 -6.57 -12.03 9.51
C TYR A 44 -7.97 -12.44 10.00
N LEU A 45 -8.29 -12.09 11.25
CA LEU A 45 -9.57 -12.33 11.89
C LEU A 45 -10.17 -10.96 12.26
N GLU A 46 -11.22 -10.58 11.55
CA GLU A 46 -11.87 -9.27 11.71
C GLU A 46 -12.50 -9.11 13.09
N ASP A 47 -13.08 -10.19 13.65
CA ASP A 47 -13.76 -10.18 14.94
C ASP A 47 -12.85 -9.76 16.11
N HIS A 48 -11.55 -10.01 15.99
CA HIS A 48 -10.57 -9.72 17.03
C HIS A 48 -9.56 -8.65 16.63
N ASP A 49 -9.66 -8.11 15.41
CA ASP A 49 -8.64 -7.22 14.82
C ASP A 49 -7.21 -7.76 15.03
N ALA A 50 -7.01 -9.04 14.73
CA ALA A 50 -5.75 -9.72 14.98
C ALA A 50 -5.41 -10.70 13.86
N TRP A 51 -4.12 -11.02 13.70
CA TRP A 51 -3.67 -12.06 12.81
C TRP A 51 -3.38 -13.35 13.56
N ARG A 52 -3.65 -14.48 12.94
CA ARG A 52 -3.33 -15.81 13.46
C ARG A 52 -2.25 -16.44 12.60
N CYS A 53 -1.18 -16.90 13.22
CA CYS A 53 -0.09 -17.58 12.53
C CYS A 53 -0.43 -19.07 12.29
N PRO A 54 0.30 -19.79 11.41
CA PRO A 54 0.08 -21.23 11.16
C PRO A 54 0.22 -22.11 12.41
N GLU A 55 1.03 -21.69 13.38
CA GLU A 55 1.24 -22.36 14.67
C GLU A 55 0.25 -21.91 15.75
N ASP A 56 -0.88 -21.31 15.34
CA ASP A 56 -2.00 -20.93 16.21
C ASP A 56 -1.73 -19.80 17.20
N HIS A 57 -0.65 -19.03 17.01
CA HIS A 57 -0.35 -17.88 17.84
C HIS A 57 -0.93 -16.58 17.25
N TRP A 58 -1.27 -15.66 18.12
CA TRP A 58 -1.91 -14.39 17.78
C TRP A 58 -0.89 -13.27 17.60
N LEU A 59 -1.14 -12.42 16.62
CA LEU A 59 -0.45 -11.16 16.42
C LEU A 59 -1.45 -10.03 16.69
N TRP A 60 -1.19 -9.27 17.72
CA TRP A 60 -2.04 -8.16 18.14
C TRP A 60 -1.57 -6.84 17.53
N PRO A 61 -2.47 -5.84 17.40
CA PRO A 61 -2.10 -4.52 16.94
C PRO A 61 -1.08 -3.91 17.91
N SER A 62 0.09 -3.54 17.40
CA SER A 62 1.20 -3.03 18.20
C SER A 62 1.44 -1.54 18.01
N SER A 63 1.30 -1.04 16.79
CA SER A 63 1.47 0.38 16.49
C SER A 63 0.73 0.78 15.23
N PHE A 64 0.29 2.04 15.20
CA PHE A 64 -0.31 2.66 14.03
C PHE A 64 0.65 3.69 13.46
N ASP A 65 0.87 3.62 12.15
CA ASP A 65 1.63 4.60 11.40
C ASP A 65 0.63 5.53 10.68
N PRO A 66 0.47 6.78 11.17
CA PRO A 66 -0.51 7.72 10.61
C PRO A 66 -0.10 8.25 9.23
N GLU A 67 1.21 8.30 8.92
CA GLU A 67 1.71 8.82 7.65
C GLU A 67 1.41 7.86 6.51
N ASN A 68 1.69 6.57 6.72
CA ASN A 68 1.45 5.51 5.74
C ASN A 68 0.07 4.86 5.90
N ARG A 69 -0.69 5.20 6.94
CA ARG A 69 -2.02 4.65 7.27
C ARG A 69 -2.00 3.12 7.39
N VAL A 70 -0.95 2.62 8.03
CA VAL A 70 -0.68 1.20 8.19
C VAL A 70 -0.75 0.81 9.66
N MET A 71 -1.52 -0.23 9.96
CA MET A 71 -1.50 -0.89 11.26
C MET A 71 -0.45 -1.99 11.25
N ARG A 72 0.40 -2.00 12.28
CA ARG A 72 1.38 -3.04 12.52
C ARG A 72 0.88 -4.00 13.59
N TYR A 73 0.92 -5.28 13.28
CA TYR A 73 0.56 -6.36 14.20
C TYR A 73 1.80 -7.14 14.55
N ARG A 74 1.99 -7.43 15.83
CA ARG A 74 3.16 -8.13 16.31
C ARG A 74 2.79 -9.34 17.17
N ALA A 75 3.49 -10.43 16.94
CA ALA A 75 3.42 -11.62 17.78
C ALA A 75 4.26 -11.43 19.05
N ASN A 76 3.87 -12.11 20.13
CA ASN A 76 4.63 -12.10 21.37
C ASN A 76 6.05 -12.64 21.11
N PRO A 77 7.11 -11.84 21.43
CA PRO A 77 8.50 -12.23 21.20
C PRO A 77 8.90 -13.53 21.89
N THR A 78 8.45 -13.73 23.14
CA THR A 78 8.78 -14.93 23.91
C THR A 78 8.28 -16.20 23.24
N VAL A 79 7.03 -16.17 22.75
CA VAL A 79 6.41 -17.30 22.03
C VAL A 79 7.09 -17.53 20.68
N CYS A 80 7.33 -16.46 19.91
CA CYS A 80 7.99 -16.57 18.60
C CYS A 80 9.44 -17.07 18.72
N ASN A 81 10.17 -16.70 19.78
CA ASN A 81 11.56 -17.09 19.94
C ASN A 81 11.73 -18.58 20.29
N THR A 82 10.72 -19.21 20.89
CA THR A 82 10.69 -20.64 21.19
C THR A 82 9.99 -21.48 20.13
N CYS A 83 9.42 -20.84 19.10
CA CYS A 83 8.65 -21.51 18.06
C CYS A 83 9.55 -22.43 17.19
N PRO A 84 9.14 -23.68 16.90
CA PRO A 84 9.93 -24.62 16.10
C PRO A 84 10.17 -24.15 14.65
N VAL A 85 9.24 -23.38 14.10
CA VAL A 85 9.32 -22.84 12.74
C VAL A 85 9.88 -21.42 12.66
N LYS A 86 10.45 -20.91 13.75
CA LYS A 86 10.97 -19.53 13.82
C LYS A 86 11.88 -19.18 12.65
N GLN A 87 12.85 -20.05 12.34
CA GLN A 87 13.85 -19.77 11.29
C GLN A 87 13.25 -19.62 9.89
N GLN A 88 12.11 -20.24 9.63
CA GLN A 88 11.39 -20.14 8.37
C GLN A 88 10.40 -18.97 8.37
N CYS A 89 9.98 -18.50 9.56
CA CYS A 89 8.97 -17.48 9.73
C CYS A 89 9.58 -16.07 9.86
N THR A 90 10.55 -15.90 10.76
CA THR A 90 11.18 -14.59 11.02
C THR A 90 12.59 -14.73 11.59
N VAL A 91 13.47 -13.87 11.11
CA VAL A 91 14.83 -13.74 11.67
C VAL A 91 14.87 -12.79 12.88
N SER A 92 13.78 -12.03 13.11
CA SER A 92 13.67 -11.05 14.18
C SER A 92 13.53 -11.73 15.56
N HIS A 93 14.21 -11.21 16.56
CA HIS A 93 14.03 -11.60 17.97
C HIS A 93 12.85 -10.89 18.63
N HIS A 94 12.25 -9.88 17.97
CA HIS A 94 11.07 -9.13 18.44
C HIS A 94 9.74 -9.76 18.07
N GLY A 95 9.75 -11.00 17.57
CA GLY A 95 8.58 -11.66 17.02
C GLY A 95 8.32 -11.29 15.56
N ARG A 96 7.35 -11.98 14.96
CA ARG A 96 6.90 -11.70 13.60
C ARG A 96 6.04 -10.44 13.60
N GLU A 97 6.32 -9.55 12.68
CA GLU A 97 5.49 -8.37 12.41
C GLU A 97 4.80 -8.52 11.04
N VAL A 98 3.52 -8.21 11.01
CA VAL A 98 2.70 -8.16 9.79
C VAL A 98 2.04 -6.80 9.73
N THR A 99 2.11 -6.15 8.58
CA THR A 99 1.49 -4.85 8.34
C THR A 99 0.19 -5.01 7.57
N ARG A 100 -0.83 -4.21 7.94
CA ARG A 100 -2.10 -4.13 7.23
C ARG A 100 -2.41 -2.69 6.88
N GLN A 101 -2.69 -2.42 5.62
CA GLN A 101 -3.23 -1.13 5.23
C GLN A 101 -4.67 -1.03 5.73
N LEU A 102 -4.99 0.06 6.42
CA LEU A 102 -6.35 0.31 6.93
C LEU A 102 -7.29 0.69 5.81
N ASP A 103 -6.76 1.44 4.83
CA ASP A 103 -7.54 1.87 3.70
C ASP A 103 -7.40 0.88 2.54
N PRO A 104 -8.53 0.35 2.05
CA PRO A 104 -8.53 -0.45 0.83
C PRO A 104 -8.13 0.42 -0.37
N TRP A 105 -7.60 -0.22 -1.43
CA TRP A 105 -7.48 0.44 -2.72
C TRP A 105 -8.85 0.98 -3.18
N PRO A 106 -8.98 2.23 -3.60
CA PRO A 106 -7.95 3.20 -3.98
C PRO A 106 -7.59 4.24 -2.90
N HIS A 107 -8.06 4.08 -1.68
CA HIS A 107 -7.91 5.07 -0.61
C HIS A 107 -6.57 5.00 0.13
N SER A 108 -5.78 3.94 -0.09
CA SER A 108 -4.42 3.85 0.44
C SER A 108 -3.51 4.94 -0.16
N ASP A 109 -2.46 5.35 0.54
CA ASP A 109 -1.53 6.36 0.04
C ASP A 109 -0.89 5.96 -1.29
N SER A 110 -0.52 4.70 -1.43
CA SER A 110 -0.06 4.16 -2.71
C SER A 110 -1.13 4.27 -3.79
N GLY A 111 -2.40 3.97 -3.47
CA GLY A 111 -3.52 4.12 -4.39
C GLY A 111 -3.73 5.56 -4.83
N ARG A 112 -3.66 6.51 -3.91
CA ARG A 112 -3.79 7.95 -4.20
C ARG A 112 -2.68 8.44 -5.12
N PHE A 113 -1.43 8.06 -4.85
CA PHE A 113 -0.28 8.42 -5.67
C PHE A 113 -0.42 7.89 -7.11
N HIS A 114 -0.71 6.61 -7.28
CA HIS A 114 -0.86 6.00 -8.61
C HIS A 114 -2.07 6.57 -9.38
N ARG A 115 -3.17 6.85 -8.69
CA ARG A 115 -4.32 7.54 -9.31
C ARG A 115 -4.02 8.99 -9.70
N GLY A 116 -3.19 9.68 -8.92
CA GLY A 116 -2.68 11.00 -9.31
C GLY A 116 -1.90 10.95 -10.63
N ILE A 117 -1.04 9.95 -10.79
CA ILE A 117 -0.30 9.73 -12.04
C ILE A 117 -1.26 9.35 -13.18
N ALA A 118 -2.19 8.43 -12.96
CA ALA A 118 -3.18 8.05 -13.97
C ALA A 118 -4.03 9.26 -14.41
N LEU A 119 -4.44 10.11 -13.48
CA LEU A 119 -5.14 11.36 -13.76
C LEU A 119 -4.30 12.32 -14.60
N ALA A 120 -3.01 12.48 -14.26
CA ALA A 120 -2.09 13.31 -15.04
C ALA A 120 -1.93 12.80 -16.47
N VAL A 121 -1.79 11.48 -16.67
CA VAL A 121 -1.73 10.85 -18.00
C VAL A 121 -3.04 11.07 -18.77
N ALA A 122 -4.19 10.89 -18.14
CA ALA A 122 -5.49 11.16 -18.77
C ALA A 122 -5.63 12.65 -19.16
N ALA A 123 -5.15 13.56 -18.29
CA ALA A 123 -5.16 15.01 -18.57
C ALA A 123 -4.23 15.39 -19.74
N MET A 124 -3.09 14.74 -19.88
CA MET A 124 -2.23 14.90 -21.07
C MET A 124 -2.94 14.52 -22.38
N GLY A 125 -3.93 13.63 -22.31
CA GLY A 125 -4.78 13.27 -23.44
C GLY A 125 -5.55 14.43 -24.06
N TYR A 126 -5.71 15.56 -23.33
CA TYR A 126 -6.36 16.76 -23.90
C TYR A 126 -5.46 17.60 -24.80
N LEU A 127 -4.12 17.52 -24.67
CA LEU A 127 -3.20 18.49 -25.28
C LEU A 127 -3.35 18.55 -26.80
N LEU A 128 -3.30 17.41 -27.49
CA LEU A 128 -3.42 17.41 -28.95
C LEU A 128 -4.84 17.67 -29.46
N PRO A 129 -5.92 17.08 -28.87
CA PRO A 129 -7.27 17.46 -29.23
C PRO A 129 -7.57 18.95 -29.07
N LEU A 130 -7.15 19.59 -27.98
CA LEU A 130 -7.33 21.03 -27.78
C LEU A 130 -6.49 21.86 -28.76
N ALA A 131 -5.25 21.45 -29.05
CA ALA A 131 -4.45 22.10 -30.07
C ALA A 131 -5.10 22.00 -31.47
N SER A 132 -5.73 20.86 -31.78
CA SER A 132 -6.46 20.72 -33.06
C SER A 132 -7.68 21.64 -33.12
N LEU A 133 -8.35 21.90 -32.01
CA LEU A 133 -9.50 22.81 -31.95
C LEU A 133 -9.11 24.28 -32.24
N ILE A 134 -7.88 24.66 -31.86
CA ILE A 134 -7.39 26.00 -32.13
C ILE A 134 -7.04 26.18 -33.64
N SER A 135 -6.57 25.12 -34.29
CA SER A 135 -6.06 25.20 -35.65
C SER A 135 -7.07 24.86 -36.72
N TYR A 136 -8.07 24.06 -36.41
CA TYR A 136 -9.03 23.49 -37.36
C TYR A 136 -10.48 23.73 -36.90
N HIS A 137 -11.29 24.39 -37.74
CA HIS A 137 -12.60 24.90 -37.36
C HIS A 137 -13.73 24.32 -38.21
N SER A 138 -13.50 23.27 -39.01
CA SER A 138 -14.60 22.67 -39.73
C SER A 138 -15.61 21.98 -38.78
N PRO A 139 -16.91 22.00 -39.04
CA PRO A 139 -17.90 21.42 -38.13
C PRO A 139 -17.66 19.96 -37.78
N SER A 140 -17.12 19.16 -38.69
CA SER A 140 -16.80 17.75 -38.48
C SER A 140 -15.57 17.58 -37.57
N GLU A 141 -14.59 18.47 -37.65
CA GLU A 141 -13.38 18.46 -36.80
C GLU A 141 -13.71 18.89 -35.37
N VAL A 142 -14.47 19.96 -35.25
CA VAL A 142 -14.98 20.43 -33.94
C VAL A 142 -15.80 19.34 -33.24
N ALA A 143 -16.74 18.70 -33.96
CA ALA A 143 -17.56 17.63 -33.41
C ALA A 143 -16.71 16.43 -32.92
N LEU A 144 -15.74 15.99 -33.72
CA LEU A 144 -14.83 14.89 -33.35
C LEU A 144 -14.00 15.24 -32.12
N THR A 145 -13.42 16.45 -32.06
CA THR A 145 -12.62 16.92 -30.94
C THR A 145 -13.44 17.03 -29.67
N LEU A 146 -14.64 17.62 -29.72
CA LEU A 146 -15.55 17.73 -28.58
C LEU A 146 -15.98 16.34 -28.07
N ALA A 147 -16.30 15.41 -28.95
CA ALA A 147 -16.64 14.03 -28.59
C ALA A 147 -15.45 13.38 -27.86
N THR A 148 -14.22 13.52 -28.35
CA THR A 148 -13.00 13.00 -27.71
C THR A 148 -12.80 13.61 -26.33
N VAL A 149 -12.92 14.92 -26.18
CA VAL A 149 -12.79 15.62 -24.89
C VAL A 149 -13.86 15.14 -23.90
N LEU A 150 -15.11 14.97 -24.33
CA LEU A 150 -16.19 14.45 -23.48
C LEU A 150 -15.91 13.00 -23.02
N ILE A 151 -15.38 12.16 -23.89
CA ILE A 151 -15.01 10.78 -23.55
C ILE A 151 -13.89 10.78 -22.53
N ILE A 152 -12.80 11.55 -22.73
CA ILE A 152 -11.68 11.64 -21.78
C ILE A 152 -12.17 12.18 -20.43
N THR A 153 -13.05 13.18 -20.43
CA THR A 153 -13.61 13.75 -19.20
C THR A 153 -14.49 12.73 -18.47
N GLY A 154 -15.44 12.11 -19.15
CA GLY A 154 -16.43 11.23 -18.53
C GLY A 154 -15.85 9.89 -18.06
N PHE A 155 -14.96 9.30 -18.84
CA PHE A 155 -14.37 7.98 -18.54
C PHE A 155 -12.96 8.04 -17.96
N GLY A 156 -12.26 9.15 -17.99
CA GLY A 156 -10.91 9.31 -17.45
C GLY A 156 -10.87 10.25 -16.26
N VAL A 157 -10.92 11.54 -16.52
CA VAL A 157 -10.65 12.57 -15.52
C VAL A 157 -11.69 12.55 -14.40
N TYR A 158 -12.96 12.48 -14.70
CA TYR A 158 -14.02 12.53 -13.68
C TYR A 158 -13.94 11.35 -12.68
N PRO A 159 -13.90 10.07 -13.09
CA PRO A 159 -13.85 8.96 -12.14
C PRO A 159 -12.55 8.93 -11.34
N LEU A 160 -11.41 9.23 -11.97
CA LEU A 160 -10.12 9.28 -11.27
C LEU A 160 -10.05 10.45 -10.26
N ALA A 161 -10.52 11.64 -10.64
CA ALA A 161 -10.53 12.81 -9.78
C ALA A 161 -11.51 12.65 -8.60
N ARG A 162 -12.72 12.11 -8.85
CA ARG A 162 -13.71 11.89 -7.81
C ARG A 162 -13.17 11.05 -6.66
N HIS A 163 -12.41 10.01 -6.96
CA HIS A 163 -11.81 9.16 -5.94
C HIS A 163 -10.72 9.86 -5.12
N LEU A 164 -9.96 10.78 -5.73
CA LEU A 164 -8.97 11.57 -5.00
C LEU A 164 -9.63 12.55 -4.02
N TRP A 165 -10.76 13.15 -4.40
CA TRP A 165 -11.49 14.11 -3.55
C TRP A 165 -12.26 13.44 -2.41
N ASN A 166 -12.80 12.26 -2.63
CA ASN A 166 -13.61 11.54 -1.65
C ASN A 166 -12.79 10.63 -0.73
N THR A 167 -11.47 10.74 -0.72
CA THR A 167 -10.62 9.94 0.18
C THR A 167 -10.79 10.41 1.62
N PRO A 168 -11.20 9.55 2.57
CA PRO A 168 -11.36 9.93 3.95
C PRO A 168 -10.02 10.39 4.53
N SER A 169 -10.02 11.57 5.18
CA SER A 169 -8.83 12.17 5.78
C SER A 169 -8.56 11.68 7.21
N ASN A 170 -9.55 11.05 7.85
CA ASN A 170 -9.45 10.63 9.25
C ASN A 170 -9.03 9.16 9.34
N ALA A 171 -7.79 8.93 9.74
CA ALA A 171 -7.38 7.62 10.19
C ALA A 171 -8.05 7.29 11.54
N PRO A 172 -8.52 6.05 11.77
CA PRO A 172 -9.06 5.67 13.07
C PRO A 172 -7.97 5.83 14.14
N GLN A 173 -8.30 6.48 15.24
CA GLN A 173 -7.45 6.51 16.42
C GLN A 173 -7.59 5.14 17.11
N LEU A 174 -6.71 4.23 16.78
CA LEU A 174 -6.61 2.96 17.47
C LEU A 174 -5.82 3.16 18.76
N VAL A 175 -6.50 3.00 19.87
CA VAL A 175 -5.86 2.95 21.18
C VAL A 175 -5.18 1.59 21.28
N VAL A 176 -3.87 1.57 21.14
CA VAL A 176 -3.06 0.37 21.37
C VAL A 176 -2.93 0.18 22.89
N PRO A 177 -3.21 -0.99 23.45
CA PRO A 177 -3.01 -1.25 24.86
C PRO A 177 -1.55 -0.99 25.28
N GLU A 178 -1.36 -0.18 26.32
CA GLU A 178 -0.05 0.32 26.74
C GLU A 178 0.92 -0.79 27.17
N MET A 179 0.40 -1.94 27.59
CA MET A 179 1.19 -3.10 28.03
C MET A 179 1.98 -3.77 26.88
N ASP A 180 1.40 -3.88 25.68
CA ASP A 180 2.09 -4.50 24.54
C ASP A 180 3.22 -3.63 23.99
N ASN A 181 3.08 -2.29 24.09
CA ASN A 181 4.13 -1.37 23.65
C ASN A 181 5.35 -1.45 24.55
N ARG A 182 5.19 -1.62 25.86
CA ARG A 182 6.29 -1.68 26.82
C ARG A 182 7.14 -2.96 26.66
N GLU A 183 6.49 -4.11 26.45
CA GLU A 183 7.21 -5.36 26.14
C GLU A 183 7.91 -5.28 24.76
N ALA A 184 7.26 -4.69 23.78
CA ALA A 184 7.82 -4.48 22.45
C ALA A 184 9.02 -3.50 22.49
N GLU A 185 8.93 -2.42 23.28
CA GLU A 185 10.02 -1.47 23.47
C GLU A 185 11.20 -2.09 24.23
N LEU A 186 10.96 -2.87 25.27
CA LEU A 186 11.98 -3.60 26.00
C LEU A 186 12.67 -4.62 25.09
N ALA A 187 11.91 -5.39 24.32
CA ALA A 187 12.46 -6.31 23.33
C ALA A 187 13.30 -5.57 22.27
N ALA A 188 12.86 -4.39 21.80
CA ALA A 188 13.61 -3.56 20.86
C ALA A 188 14.90 -3.00 21.47
N GLN A 189 14.90 -2.64 22.74
CA GLN A 189 16.09 -2.19 23.45
C GLN A 189 17.10 -3.34 23.62
N VAL A 190 16.64 -4.52 24.03
CA VAL A 190 17.47 -5.71 24.17
C VAL A 190 18.16 -6.08 22.85
N ASP A 191 17.45 -5.97 21.72
CA ASP A 191 18.01 -6.29 20.40
C ASP A 191 19.04 -5.24 19.92
N ARG A 192 18.78 -3.96 20.17
CA ARG A 192 19.76 -2.91 19.89
C ARG A 192 21.06 -3.12 20.67
N TYR A 193 20.94 -3.52 21.94
CA TYR A 193 22.08 -3.90 22.75
C TYR A 193 22.74 -5.18 22.23
N GLY A 194 21.96 -6.21 21.90
CA GLY A 194 22.46 -7.46 21.35
C GLY A 194 23.17 -7.28 20.01
N SER A 195 22.65 -6.47 19.11
CA SER A 195 23.28 -6.19 17.82
C SER A 195 24.53 -5.33 17.94
N LYS A 196 24.54 -4.39 18.90
CA LYS A 196 25.64 -3.45 19.12
C LYS A 196 26.82 -4.08 19.91
N TYR A 197 26.52 -5.00 20.83
CA TYR A 197 27.50 -5.59 21.75
C TYR A 197 27.58 -7.12 21.67
N GLY A 198 26.77 -7.77 20.84
CA GLY A 198 26.60 -9.23 20.76
C GLY A 198 27.76 -10.03 20.16
N LYS A 199 28.92 -9.40 19.93
CA LYS A 199 30.18 -10.10 19.69
C LYS A 199 30.95 -10.46 20.99
N SER A 200 30.42 -10.06 22.14
CA SER A 200 31.02 -10.39 23.42
C SER A 200 30.50 -11.74 23.90
N THR A 201 31.40 -12.69 23.97
CA THR A 201 31.23 -14.07 24.49
C THR A 201 30.58 -14.14 25.87
N ARG A 202 30.65 -13.06 26.65
CA ARG A 202 30.14 -12.94 28.01
C ARG A 202 28.59 -12.91 28.09
N TYR A 203 27.93 -12.43 27.07
CA TYR A 203 26.45 -12.36 27.04
C TYR A 203 25.80 -13.74 26.74
N ARG A 204 26.52 -14.59 26.03
CA ARG A 204 26.05 -15.95 25.70
C ARG A 204 26.09 -16.87 26.94
N SER A 205 27.03 -16.70 27.86
CA SER A 205 27.13 -17.49 29.07
C SER A 205 26.03 -17.17 30.10
N VAL A 206 25.70 -15.89 30.28
CA VAL A 206 24.62 -15.46 31.21
C VAL A 206 23.26 -15.96 30.77
N ARG A 207 23.02 -16.00 29.45
CA ARG A 207 21.76 -16.52 28.90
C ARG A 207 21.64 -18.04 29.07
N GLN A 208 22.72 -18.78 28.91
CA GLN A 208 22.75 -20.23 29.14
C GLN A 208 22.57 -20.62 30.62
N GLU A 209 23.06 -19.80 31.54
CA GLU A 209 22.83 -19.99 32.98
C GLU A 209 21.34 -19.74 33.34
N LEU A 210 20.69 -18.71 32.76
CA LEU A 210 19.29 -18.43 33.02
C LEU A 210 18.31 -19.44 32.37
N GLU A 211 18.70 -20.07 31.27
CA GLU A 211 17.92 -21.12 30.60
C GLU A 211 18.12 -22.51 31.23
N GLY A 212 19.16 -22.67 32.07
CA GLY A 212 19.45 -23.93 32.79
C GLY A 212 18.83 -24.03 34.18
N GLU A 213 18.19 -22.97 34.71
CA GLU A 213 17.55 -22.94 36.02
C GLU A 213 16.01 -23.06 35.97
N ILE A 214 15.41 -23.31 34.78
CA ILE A 214 13.98 -23.61 34.58
C ILE A 214 13.86 -25.07 34.20
#